data_21dfb340021674ec17e279b4d714cd47
#
_entry.id   21dfb340021674ec17e279b4d714cd47
#
_cell.length_a   1.000
_cell.length_b   1.000
_cell.length_c   1.000
_cell.angle_alpha   90.00
_cell.angle_beta   90.00
_cell.angle_gamma   90.00
#
_symmetry.space_group_name_H-M   'P 1'
#
loop_
_entity.id
_entity.type
_entity.pdbx_description
1 polymer ?
#
loop_
_entity_poly.entity_id
_entity_poly.type
_entity_poly.pdbx_seq_one_letter_code
_entity_poly.pdbx_strand_id
1 'polypeptide(L)'
;MPLPCGGAIDVCVLPNTQASVLRACHDQLASRQPVSITLSDSGSLGLGHLPTPGALSFQYIPKLRLRIAGRGADSLALARLATASGIHTELQLRDAAEAQDAQRLGIERVTTLTVPSALPKLDDDPWTAFLLAVHDVDWEETLLAQALIGPAFYIGAIGSKATHARRCERLQTIGFTKRQTHRIRGPVGLIPSMRDASSLAVSVLAEIVEAYQRKVRYPLSSTALALLADMPNVPDTHLFQSSSCTNA
;
A
#
# COMPACT_ATOMS: atom_id res chain seq x y z
N MET A 1 25.97 -18.28 13.24
CA MET A 1 25.03 -19.10 14.00
C MET A 1 24.23 -19.94 13.03
N PRO A 2 24.35 -21.27 13.01
CA PRO A 2 23.59 -22.12 12.10
C PRO A 2 22.09 -22.16 12.48
N LEU A 3 21.23 -22.18 11.48
CA LEU A 3 19.78 -22.28 11.65
C LEU A 3 19.31 -23.72 11.40
N PRO A 4 18.17 -24.15 11.98
CA PRO A 4 17.61 -25.49 11.77
C PRO A 4 17.27 -25.78 10.30
N CYS A 5 17.07 -24.75 9.46
CA CYS A 5 16.83 -24.86 8.02
C CYS A 5 18.11 -24.98 7.17
N GLY A 6 19.30 -25.13 7.81
CA GLY A 6 20.60 -25.21 7.12
C GLY A 6 21.20 -23.87 6.69
N GLY A 7 20.54 -22.76 6.96
CA GLY A 7 21.09 -21.41 6.75
C GLY A 7 22.03 -20.98 7.88
N ALA A 8 22.70 -19.84 7.69
CA ALA A 8 23.50 -19.18 8.72
C ALA A 8 23.15 -17.69 8.79
N ILE A 9 23.23 -17.12 9.99
CA ILE A 9 23.07 -15.69 10.23
C ILE A 9 24.33 -15.17 10.91
N ASP A 10 24.91 -14.12 10.34
CA ASP A 10 25.94 -13.32 10.99
C ASP A 10 25.29 -12.13 11.70
N VAL A 11 25.57 -11.97 12.97
CA VAL A 11 25.00 -10.93 13.82
C VAL A 11 26.11 -9.97 14.24
N CYS A 12 25.96 -8.70 13.87
CA CYS A 12 26.80 -7.62 14.34
C CYS A 12 26.10 -6.90 15.51
N VAL A 13 26.75 -6.83 16.66
CA VAL A 13 26.26 -6.13 17.85
C VAL A 13 27.05 -4.82 18.02
N LEU A 14 26.32 -3.71 18.06
CA LEU A 14 26.90 -2.36 18.22
C LEU A 14 26.52 -1.80 19.59
N PRO A 15 27.29 -2.09 20.66
CA PRO A 15 26.93 -1.74 22.02
C PRO A 15 26.91 -0.22 22.29
N ASN A 16 27.67 0.56 21.52
CA ASN A 16 27.82 2.00 21.67
C ASN A 16 27.10 2.81 20.59
N THR A 17 25.99 2.29 20.06
CA THR A 17 25.21 2.98 19.01
C THR A 17 24.71 4.33 19.53
N GLN A 18 24.91 5.38 18.72
CA GLN A 18 24.42 6.71 19.03
C GLN A 18 22.88 6.74 19.00
N ALA A 19 22.27 6.93 20.17
CA ALA A 19 20.82 7.02 20.30
C ALA A 19 20.16 8.10 19.43
N SER A 20 20.92 9.14 19.07
CA SER A 20 20.49 10.20 18.15
C SER A 20 20.19 9.68 16.75
N VAL A 21 21.02 8.78 16.21
CA VAL A 21 20.80 8.17 14.89
C VAL A 21 19.53 7.34 14.88
N LEU A 22 19.32 6.52 15.93
CA LEU A 22 18.13 5.69 16.05
C LEU A 22 16.86 6.54 16.21
N ARG A 23 16.92 7.61 17.02
CA ARG A 23 15.79 8.55 17.15
C ARG A 23 15.48 9.23 15.83
N ALA A 24 16.45 9.75 15.12
CA ALA A 24 16.23 10.38 13.83
C ALA A 24 15.67 9.40 12.79
N CYS A 25 16.11 8.14 12.79
CA CYS A 25 15.51 7.09 11.96
C CYS A 25 14.05 6.86 12.33
N HIS A 26 13.74 6.72 13.62
CA HIS A 26 12.38 6.57 14.10
C HIS A 26 11.49 7.75 13.70
N ASP A 27 11.97 8.98 13.88
CA ASP A 27 11.19 10.20 13.58
C ASP A 27 10.90 10.33 12.08
N GLN A 28 11.86 9.97 11.20
CA GLN A 28 11.61 9.92 9.76
C GLN A 28 10.55 8.87 9.41
N LEU A 29 10.64 7.66 9.96
CA LEU A 29 9.63 6.63 9.71
C LEU A 29 8.27 6.99 10.30
N ALA A 30 8.22 7.62 11.47
CA ALA A 30 6.98 8.15 12.07
C ALA A 30 6.35 9.24 11.19
N SER A 31 7.18 10.05 10.52
CA SER A 31 6.76 11.05 9.53
C SER A 31 6.48 10.44 8.15
N ARG A 32 6.41 9.11 8.06
CA ARG A 32 6.12 8.38 6.82
C ARG A 32 7.14 8.60 5.71
N GLN A 33 8.39 8.88 6.07
CA GLN A 33 9.51 9.03 5.15
C GLN A 33 10.45 7.81 5.23
N PRO A 34 10.90 7.26 4.08
CA PRO A 34 11.90 6.21 4.10
C PRO A 34 13.23 6.76 4.62
N VAL A 35 14.00 5.90 5.27
CA VAL A 35 15.30 6.26 5.82
C VAL A 35 16.32 5.16 5.52
N SER A 36 17.55 5.56 5.20
CA SER A 36 18.68 4.65 5.09
C SER A 36 19.60 4.82 6.28
N ILE A 37 20.11 3.71 6.79
CA ILE A 37 21.14 3.67 7.81
C ILE A 37 22.36 2.98 7.20
N THR A 38 23.53 3.57 7.36
CA THR A 38 24.79 3.00 6.91
C THR A 38 25.64 2.62 8.10
N LEU A 39 26.15 1.40 8.09
CA LEU A 39 27.12 0.88 9.04
C LEU A 39 28.51 0.88 8.36
N SER A 40 29.45 1.64 8.90
CA SER A 40 30.82 1.65 8.44
C SER A 40 31.61 0.44 8.96
N ASP A 41 32.75 0.13 8.32
CA ASP A 41 33.69 -0.91 8.77
C ASP A 41 34.22 -0.65 10.19
N SER A 42 34.27 0.62 10.60
CA SER A 42 34.67 1.02 11.97
C SER A 42 33.57 0.78 13.03
N GLY A 43 32.40 0.26 12.64
CA GLY A 43 31.26 0.04 13.52
C GLY A 43 30.45 1.33 13.83
N SER A 44 30.66 2.41 13.11
CA SER A 44 29.90 3.64 13.27
C SER A 44 28.60 3.58 12.46
N LEU A 45 27.49 4.01 13.08
CA LEU A 45 26.18 4.11 12.44
C LEU A 45 25.93 5.56 12.00
N GLY A 46 25.50 5.74 10.74
CA GLY A 46 25.12 7.04 10.18
C GLY A 46 23.78 6.99 9.47
N LEU A 47 23.12 8.14 9.32
CA LEU A 47 21.94 8.29 8.47
C LEU A 47 22.36 8.57 7.04
N GLY A 48 21.56 8.05 6.09
CA GLY A 48 21.78 8.19 4.66
C GLY A 48 22.61 7.07 4.07
N HIS A 49 22.81 7.17 2.76
CA HIS A 49 23.67 6.26 2.01
C HIS A 49 25.06 6.91 1.88
N LEU A 50 26.06 6.33 2.58
CA LEU A 50 27.44 6.77 2.44
C LEU A 50 28.14 5.85 1.44
N PRO A 51 28.69 6.37 0.35
CA PRO A 51 29.42 5.57 -0.65
C PRO A 51 30.85 5.27 -0.14
N THR A 52 30.94 4.57 0.99
CA THR A 52 32.21 4.15 1.59
C THR A 52 32.43 2.68 1.24
N PRO A 53 33.60 2.30 0.66
CA PRO A 53 33.92 0.90 0.43
C PRO A 53 33.80 0.09 1.72
N GLY A 54 33.15 -1.08 1.66
CA GLY A 54 32.93 -1.97 2.80
C GLY A 54 31.73 -1.62 3.69
N ALA A 55 31.14 -0.41 3.58
CA ALA A 55 29.99 -0.03 4.38
C ALA A 55 28.72 -0.79 3.99
N LEU A 56 27.95 -1.23 4.99
CA LEU A 56 26.64 -1.86 4.80
C LEU A 56 25.55 -0.81 4.90
N SER A 57 24.67 -0.76 3.92
CA SER A 57 23.53 0.16 3.92
C SER A 57 22.21 -0.62 4.06
N PHE A 58 21.37 -0.18 5.00
CA PHE A 58 20.06 -0.75 5.27
C PHE A 58 18.99 0.31 5.02
N GLN A 59 18.02 -0.01 4.16
CA GLN A 59 16.89 0.87 3.89
C GLN A 59 15.68 0.43 4.71
N TYR A 60 15.12 1.34 5.47
CA TYR A 60 13.86 1.18 6.18
C TYR A 60 12.78 2.02 5.50
N ILE A 61 11.62 1.45 5.35
CA ILE A 61 10.49 2.09 4.68
C ILE A 61 9.28 2.11 5.60
N PRO A 62 8.38 3.10 5.44
CA PRO A 62 7.13 3.15 6.19
C PRO A 62 6.29 1.89 5.95
N LYS A 63 5.67 1.38 7.00
CA LYS A 63 4.74 0.24 6.90
C LYS A 63 3.56 0.56 6.00
N LEU A 64 2.97 -0.48 5.39
CA LEU A 64 1.72 -0.36 4.64
C LEU A 64 0.64 0.33 5.49
N ARG A 65 -0.02 1.31 4.91
CA ARG A 65 -1.26 1.90 5.40
C ARG A 65 -2.38 1.54 4.42
N LEU A 66 -3.53 1.14 4.94
CA LEU A 66 -4.71 0.83 4.16
C LEU A 66 -5.85 1.77 4.52
N ARG A 67 -6.28 2.59 3.59
CA ARG A 67 -7.47 3.43 3.69
C ARG A 67 -8.61 2.78 2.90
N ILE A 68 -9.72 2.50 3.58
CA ILE A 68 -10.91 1.87 3.02
C ILE A 68 -12.06 2.87 3.08
N ALA A 69 -12.62 3.22 1.93
CA ALA A 69 -13.91 3.91 1.87
C ALA A 69 -14.98 2.89 1.53
N GLY A 70 -15.90 2.63 2.46
CA GLY A 70 -16.76 1.47 2.35
C GLY A 70 -18.14 1.61 2.97
N ARG A 71 -18.88 0.51 2.88
CA ARG A 71 -20.18 0.28 3.52
C ARG A 71 -20.38 -1.22 3.73
N GLY A 72 -21.01 -1.58 4.86
CA GLY A 72 -21.48 -2.94 5.12
C GLY A 72 -20.38 -3.96 5.40
N ALA A 73 -20.74 -5.24 5.27
CA ALA A 73 -19.95 -6.37 5.73
C ALA A 73 -18.56 -6.48 5.06
N ASP A 74 -18.45 -6.18 3.76
CA ASP A 74 -17.21 -6.32 3.01
C ASP A 74 -16.11 -5.38 3.53
N SER A 75 -16.46 -4.11 3.75
CA SER A 75 -15.53 -3.11 4.27
C SER A 75 -15.13 -3.40 5.71
N LEU A 76 -16.07 -3.86 6.55
CA LEU A 76 -15.79 -4.23 7.94
C LEU A 76 -14.90 -5.48 8.03
N ALA A 77 -15.20 -6.53 7.24
CA ALA A 77 -14.40 -7.75 7.22
C ALA A 77 -12.95 -7.46 6.81
N LEU A 78 -12.76 -6.65 5.76
CA LEU A 78 -11.44 -6.26 5.31
C LEU A 78 -10.70 -5.41 6.33
N ALA A 79 -11.36 -4.41 6.92
CA ALA A 79 -10.74 -3.55 7.93
C ALA A 79 -10.31 -4.35 9.16
N ARG A 80 -11.15 -5.29 9.63
CA ARG A 80 -10.81 -6.18 10.75
C ARG A 80 -9.61 -7.07 10.44
N LEU A 81 -9.61 -7.70 9.26
CA LEU A 81 -8.51 -8.57 8.85
C LEU A 81 -7.20 -7.79 8.73
N ALA A 82 -7.22 -6.62 8.10
CA ALA A 82 -6.06 -5.75 7.95
C ALA A 82 -5.51 -5.31 9.32
N THR A 83 -6.38 -4.86 10.22
CA THR A 83 -5.99 -4.46 11.59
C THR A 83 -5.40 -5.64 12.37
N ALA A 84 -6.03 -6.81 12.32
CA ALA A 84 -5.53 -8.03 12.96
C ALA A 84 -4.17 -8.49 12.39
N SER A 85 -3.88 -8.15 11.13
CA SER A 85 -2.60 -8.40 10.47
C SER A 85 -1.54 -7.33 10.78
N GLY A 86 -1.80 -6.37 11.66
CA GLY A 86 -0.89 -5.29 12.04
C GLY A 86 -0.72 -4.20 10.98
N ILE A 87 -1.64 -4.11 10.02
CA ILE A 87 -1.67 -3.05 9.01
C ILE A 87 -2.39 -1.84 9.60
N HIS A 88 -1.77 -0.67 9.49
CA HIS A 88 -2.42 0.59 9.87
C HIS A 88 -3.63 0.82 8.96
N THR A 89 -4.82 0.71 9.54
CA THR A 89 -6.10 0.72 8.80
C THR A 89 -6.91 1.96 9.16
N GLU A 90 -7.38 2.68 8.13
CA GLU A 90 -8.31 3.79 8.22
C GLU A 90 -9.59 3.40 7.50
N LEU A 91 -10.72 3.46 8.20
CA LEU A 91 -12.03 3.11 7.66
C LEU A 91 -12.90 4.37 7.55
N GLN A 92 -13.35 4.65 6.35
CA GLN A 92 -14.25 5.76 6.03
C GLN A 92 -15.63 5.19 5.72
N LEU A 93 -16.63 5.52 6.53
CA LEU A 93 -18.00 5.02 6.43
C LEU A 93 -18.98 6.16 6.27
N ARG A 94 -20.10 5.89 5.63
CA ARG A 94 -21.20 6.88 5.44
C ARG A 94 -22.22 6.86 6.58
N ASP A 95 -22.33 5.75 7.26
CA ASP A 95 -23.29 5.52 8.35
C ASP A 95 -22.60 5.65 9.71
N ALA A 96 -23.17 6.50 10.57
CA ALA A 96 -22.61 6.72 11.91
C ALA A 96 -22.76 5.50 12.83
N ALA A 97 -23.81 4.68 12.65
CA ALA A 97 -23.98 3.47 13.43
C ALA A 97 -22.95 2.40 13.00
N GLU A 98 -22.74 2.23 11.68
CA GLU A 98 -21.65 1.36 11.18
C GLU A 98 -20.28 1.84 11.69
N ALA A 99 -20.05 3.15 11.78
CA ALA A 99 -18.81 3.72 12.30
C ALA A 99 -18.60 3.39 13.79
N GLN A 100 -19.64 3.49 14.60
CA GLN A 100 -19.59 3.10 16.02
C GLN A 100 -19.33 1.59 16.16
N ASP A 101 -19.97 0.76 15.36
CA ASP A 101 -19.75 -0.69 15.38
C ASP A 101 -18.33 -1.06 14.96
N ALA A 102 -17.77 -0.38 13.96
CA ALA A 102 -16.39 -0.54 13.57
C ALA A 102 -15.41 -0.22 14.70
N GLN A 103 -15.66 0.86 15.45
CA GLN A 103 -14.86 1.23 16.63
C GLN A 103 -14.96 0.18 17.74
N ARG A 104 -16.16 -0.35 18.02
CA ARG A 104 -16.35 -1.45 18.98
C ARG A 104 -15.60 -2.73 18.59
N LEU A 105 -15.38 -2.93 17.28
CA LEU A 105 -14.62 -4.05 16.74
C LEU A 105 -13.09 -3.82 16.73
N GLY A 106 -12.61 -2.73 17.34
CA GLY A 106 -11.19 -2.43 17.50
C GLY A 106 -10.54 -1.72 16.31
N ILE A 107 -11.32 -1.16 15.39
CA ILE A 107 -10.78 -0.31 14.33
C ILE A 107 -10.61 1.10 14.89
N GLU A 108 -9.37 1.50 15.14
CA GLU A 108 -9.07 2.75 15.86
C GLU A 108 -9.37 4.01 15.05
N ARG A 109 -9.12 3.97 13.74
CA ARG A 109 -9.28 5.14 12.85
C ARG A 109 -10.51 4.98 11.96
N VAL A 110 -11.63 5.48 12.46
CA VAL A 110 -12.91 5.48 11.73
C VAL A 110 -13.36 6.92 11.52
N THR A 111 -13.70 7.26 10.28
CA THR A 111 -14.21 8.59 9.88
C THR A 111 -15.57 8.44 9.23
N THR A 112 -16.53 9.29 9.60
CA THR A 112 -17.82 9.33 8.93
C THR A 112 -17.78 10.32 7.77
N LEU A 113 -18.15 9.86 6.58
CA LEU A 113 -18.31 10.68 5.37
C LEU A 113 -19.74 11.20 5.29
N THR A 114 -19.91 12.50 5.24
CA THR A 114 -21.25 13.14 5.31
C THR A 114 -21.83 13.45 3.93
N VAL A 115 -21.03 14.06 3.05
CA VAL A 115 -21.46 14.43 1.70
C VAL A 115 -20.29 14.24 0.71
N PRO A 116 -20.58 13.84 -0.56
CA PRO A 116 -19.53 13.64 -1.56
C PRO A 116 -18.72 14.91 -1.86
N SER A 117 -19.36 16.07 -1.83
CA SER A 117 -18.72 17.36 -2.13
C SER A 117 -17.78 17.89 -1.02
N ALA A 118 -17.77 17.27 0.16
CA ALA A 118 -16.96 17.70 1.30
C ALA A 118 -16.17 16.53 1.90
N LEU A 119 -15.36 15.88 1.08
CA LEU A 119 -14.45 14.84 1.56
C LEU A 119 -13.38 15.43 2.47
N PRO A 120 -12.97 14.71 3.53
CA PRO A 120 -11.86 15.12 4.37
C PRO A 120 -10.58 15.23 3.55
N LYS A 121 -9.70 16.15 3.96
CA LYS A 121 -8.36 16.24 3.38
C LYS A 121 -7.62 14.92 3.63
N LEU A 122 -7.03 14.37 2.58
CA LEU A 122 -6.22 13.16 2.70
C LEU A 122 -4.82 13.48 3.20
N ASP A 123 -4.30 12.59 4.01
CA ASP A 123 -2.89 12.50 4.36
C ASP A 123 -2.23 11.26 3.72
N ASP A 124 -2.79 10.78 2.61
CA ASP A 124 -2.21 9.69 1.84
C ASP A 124 -0.76 9.99 1.45
N ASP A 125 0.04 8.97 1.46
CA ASP A 125 1.45 9.00 1.09
C ASP A 125 1.78 7.86 0.09
N PRO A 126 3.01 7.79 -0.44
CA PRO A 126 3.40 6.72 -1.36
C PRO A 126 3.36 5.30 -0.78
N TRP A 127 3.09 5.13 0.52
CA TRP A 127 2.98 3.84 1.22
C TRP A 127 1.53 3.52 1.59
N THR A 128 0.58 4.33 1.11
CA THR A 128 -0.85 4.16 1.33
C THR A 128 -1.49 3.41 0.17
N ALA A 129 -2.26 2.37 0.49
CA ALA A 129 -3.21 1.75 -0.41
C ALA A 129 -4.61 2.30 -0.15
N PHE A 130 -5.34 2.67 -1.19
CA PHE A 130 -6.74 3.04 -1.11
C PHE A 130 -7.63 1.94 -1.68
N LEU A 131 -8.69 1.58 -0.96
CA LEU A 131 -9.71 0.66 -1.43
C LEU A 131 -11.09 1.30 -1.38
N LEU A 132 -11.78 1.26 -2.52
CA LEU A 132 -13.18 1.62 -2.65
C LEU A 132 -14.07 0.38 -2.50
N ALA A 133 -14.92 0.37 -1.48
CA ALA A 133 -15.93 -0.64 -1.19
C ALA A 133 -17.33 -0.03 -1.06
N VAL A 134 -17.64 0.93 -1.91
CA VAL A 134 -18.94 1.63 -2.01
C VAL A 134 -19.56 1.28 -3.37
N HIS A 135 -20.90 1.22 -3.43
CA HIS A 135 -21.67 0.96 -4.65
C HIS A 135 -22.60 2.11 -5.04
N ASP A 136 -22.25 3.32 -4.69
CA ASP A 136 -23.01 4.53 -4.98
C ASP A 136 -22.18 5.41 -5.92
N VAL A 137 -22.77 5.78 -7.06
CA VAL A 137 -22.06 6.42 -8.19
C VAL A 137 -21.40 7.72 -7.80
N ASP A 138 -22.11 8.59 -7.08
CA ASP A 138 -21.61 9.94 -6.72
C ASP A 138 -20.42 9.83 -5.75
N TRP A 139 -20.50 8.88 -4.81
CA TRP A 139 -19.43 8.60 -3.88
C TRP A 139 -18.22 7.92 -4.55
N GLU A 140 -18.49 6.95 -5.44
CA GLU A 140 -17.43 6.27 -6.19
C GLU A 140 -16.57 7.25 -6.97
N GLU A 141 -17.23 8.16 -7.72
CA GLU A 141 -16.57 9.12 -8.59
C GLU A 141 -15.70 10.08 -7.78
N THR A 142 -16.27 10.67 -6.72
CA THR A 142 -15.55 11.66 -5.90
C THR A 142 -14.38 11.04 -5.12
N LEU A 143 -14.59 9.85 -4.52
CA LEU A 143 -13.55 9.15 -3.75
C LEU A 143 -12.40 8.66 -4.65
N LEU A 144 -12.71 8.15 -5.84
CA LEU A 144 -11.70 7.74 -6.80
C LEU A 144 -10.96 8.92 -7.41
N ALA A 145 -11.65 10.03 -7.71
CA ALA A 145 -11.02 11.26 -8.16
C ALA A 145 -10.00 11.77 -7.14
N GLN A 146 -10.39 11.80 -5.86
CA GLN A 146 -9.51 12.19 -4.77
C GLN A 146 -8.27 11.25 -4.67
N ALA A 147 -8.46 9.93 -4.77
CA ALA A 147 -7.38 8.96 -4.70
C ALA A 147 -6.45 9.05 -5.92
N LEU A 148 -6.97 9.32 -7.12
CA LEU A 148 -6.19 9.46 -8.34
C LEU A 148 -5.28 10.69 -8.36
N ILE A 149 -5.71 11.77 -7.72
CA ILE A 149 -4.90 12.98 -7.52
C ILE A 149 -3.82 12.75 -6.45
N GLY A 150 -4.12 11.91 -5.47
CA GLY A 150 -3.23 11.61 -4.36
C GLY A 150 -2.05 10.70 -4.72
N PRO A 151 -1.09 10.57 -3.79
CA PRO A 151 0.14 9.79 -3.95
C PRO A 151 -0.02 8.30 -3.64
N ALA A 152 -1.22 7.80 -3.34
CA ALA A 152 -1.44 6.40 -3.02
C ALA A 152 -0.82 5.46 -4.08
N PHE A 153 -0.03 4.46 -3.63
CA PHE A 153 0.65 3.55 -4.56
C PHE A 153 -0.29 2.52 -5.17
N TYR A 154 -1.40 2.24 -4.52
CA TYR A 154 -2.41 1.27 -4.93
C TYR A 154 -3.79 1.90 -4.80
N ILE A 155 -4.60 1.78 -5.83
CA ILE A 155 -6.00 2.22 -5.84
C ILE A 155 -6.82 1.04 -6.30
N GLY A 156 -7.63 0.48 -5.42
CA GLY A 156 -8.48 -0.67 -5.71
C GLY A 156 -9.95 -0.35 -5.60
N ALA A 157 -10.79 -1.09 -6.32
CA ALA A 157 -12.23 -0.94 -6.24
C ALA A 157 -12.96 -2.29 -6.35
N ILE A 158 -13.82 -2.59 -5.39
CA ILE A 158 -14.70 -3.76 -5.41
C ILE A 158 -15.76 -3.58 -6.50
N GLY A 159 -16.12 -4.67 -7.19
CA GLY A 159 -17.16 -4.66 -8.19
C GLY A 159 -16.94 -5.70 -9.29
N SER A 160 -17.80 -5.70 -10.31
CA SER A 160 -17.65 -6.53 -11.50
C SER A 160 -16.75 -5.84 -12.56
N LYS A 161 -16.28 -6.61 -13.55
CA LYS A 161 -15.57 -6.04 -14.73
C LYS A 161 -16.42 -4.97 -15.43
N ALA A 162 -17.73 -5.19 -15.57
CA ALA A 162 -18.63 -4.21 -16.17
C ALA A 162 -18.79 -2.95 -15.33
N THR A 163 -18.84 -3.08 -14.00
CA THR A 163 -18.85 -1.94 -13.07
C THR A 163 -17.55 -1.16 -13.17
N HIS A 164 -16.41 -1.84 -13.25
CA HIS A 164 -15.11 -1.21 -13.37
C HIS A 164 -14.98 -0.42 -14.69
N ALA A 165 -15.40 -0.99 -15.81
CA ALA A 165 -15.38 -0.30 -17.11
C ALA A 165 -16.19 1.01 -17.07
N ARG A 166 -17.46 0.95 -16.61
CA ARG A 166 -18.32 2.13 -16.45
C ARG A 166 -17.72 3.19 -15.53
N ARG A 167 -17.06 2.76 -14.45
CA ARG A 167 -16.36 3.64 -13.50
C ARG A 167 -15.22 4.39 -14.18
N CYS A 168 -14.41 3.71 -14.97
CA CYS A 168 -13.33 4.33 -15.74
C CYS A 168 -13.86 5.31 -16.80
N GLU A 169 -14.94 4.97 -17.49
CA GLU A 169 -15.59 5.86 -18.48
C GLU A 169 -16.08 7.15 -17.81
N ARG A 170 -16.80 7.05 -16.68
CA ARG A 170 -17.26 8.24 -15.93
C ARG A 170 -16.12 9.13 -15.49
N LEU A 171 -15.04 8.56 -14.95
CA LEU A 171 -13.86 9.33 -14.55
C LEU A 171 -13.21 10.03 -15.74
N GLN A 172 -13.20 9.42 -16.91
CA GLN A 172 -12.70 10.06 -18.14
C GLN A 172 -13.60 11.21 -18.59
N THR A 173 -14.93 11.10 -18.43
CA THR A 173 -15.88 12.16 -18.75
C THR A 173 -15.65 13.41 -17.88
N ILE A 174 -15.22 13.26 -16.64
CA ILE A 174 -14.90 14.38 -15.75
C ILE A 174 -13.44 14.87 -15.84
N GLY A 175 -12.68 14.39 -16.84
CA GLY A 175 -11.38 14.93 -17.19
C GLY A 175 -10.15 14.10 -16.82
N PHE A 176 -10.32 12.91 -16.21
CA PHE A 176 -9.19 12.00 -15.97
C PHE A 176 -8.75 11.32 -17.27
N THR A 177 -7.46 11.27 -17.49
CA THR A 177 -6.89 10.57 -18.66
C THR A 177 -7.04 9.04 -18.50
N LYS A 178 -7.02 8.32 -19.60
CA LYS A 178 -7.00 6.85 -19.62
C LYS A 178 -5.85 6.27 -18.80
N ARG A 179 -4.68 6.91 -18.83
CA ARG A 179 -3.51 6.53 -18.03
C ARG A 179 -3.78 6.65 -16.53
N GLN A 180 -4.46 7.69 -16.10
CA GLN A 180 -4.82 7.85 -14.68
C GLN A 180 -5.83 6.80 -14.24
N THR A 181 -6.89 6.56 -15.03
CA THR A 181 -7.91 5.56 -14.69
C THR A 181 -7.38 4.13 -14.69
N HIS A 182 -6.35 3.82 -15.48
CA HIS A 182 -5.63 2.53 -15.44
C HIS A 182 -4.88 2.27 -14.12
N ARG A 183 -4.65 3.28 -13.29
CA ARG A 183 -4.12 3.05 -11.93
C ARG A 183 -5.12 2.37 -11.00
N ILE A 184 -6.41 2.40 -11.35
CA ILE A 184 -7.46 1.75 -10.56
C ILE A 184 -7.48 0.26 -10.90
N ARG A 185 -7.25 -0.57 -9.91
CA ARG A 185 -7.44 -2.02 -10.04
C ARG A 185 -8.90 -2.37 -9.76
N GLY A 186 -9.51 -3.08 -10.69
CA GLY A 186 -10.89 -3.49 -10.59
C GLY A 186 -11.26 -4.55 -11.64
N PRO A 187 -11.92 -5.61 -11.25
CA PRO A 187 -12.24 -6.03 -9.87
C PRO A 187 -10.99 -6.34 -9.05
N VAL A 188 -11.00 -5.96 -7.76
CA VAL A 188 -9.90 -6.28 -6.84
C VAL A 188 -10.02 -7.69 -6.28
N GLY A 189 -8.89 -8.25 -5.92
CA GLY A 189 -8.74 -9.55 -5.29
C GLY A 189 -8.04 -10.57 -6.18
N LEU A 190 -7.13 -11.35 -5.61
CA LEU A 190 -6.40 -12.41 -6.33
C LEU A 190 -7.32 -13.52 -6.81
N ILE A 191 -8.41 -13.78 -6.08
CA ILE A 191 -9.39 -14.82 -6.41
C ILE A 191 -10.66 -14.14 -6.91
N PRO A 192 -11.06 -14.36 -8.16
CA PRO A 192 -12.23 -13.69 -8.73
C PRO A 192 -13.55 -14.22 -8.14
N SER A 193 -14.57 -13.36 -8.16
CA SER A 193 -15.97 -13.72 -7.85
C SER A 193 -16.23 -14.24 -6.43
N MET A 194 -15.45 -13.79 -5.43
CA MET A 194 -15.74 -14.06 -4.02
C MET A 194 -17.07 -13.40 -3.64
N ARG A 195 -17.95 -14.16 -2.97
CA ARG A 195 -19.30 -13.71 -2.58
C ARG A 195 -19.44 -13.46 -1.09
N ASP A 196 -18.68 -14.17 -0.25
CA ASP A 196 -18.68 -13.92 1.18
C ASP A 196 -17.60 -12.86 1.56
N ALA A 197 -17.95 -12.03 2.52
CA ALA A 197 -17.12 -10.88 2.92
C ALA A 197 -15.74 -11.31 3.46
N SER A 198 -15.64 -12.45 4.13
CA SER A 198 -14.40 -12.93 4.73
C SER A 198 -13.41 -13.40 3.67
N SER A 199 -13.86 -14.23 2.72
CA SER A 199 -13.04 -14.71 1.60
C SER A 199 -12.64 -13.57 0.67
N LEU A 200 -13.56 -12.62 0.43
CA LEU A 200 -13.25 -11.40 -0.32
C LEU A 200 -12.15 -10.60 0.38
N ALA A 201 -12.26 -10.41 1.69
CA ALA A 201 -11.26 -9.69 2.48
C ALA A 201 -9.87 -10.32 2.38
N VAL A 202 -9.76 -11.65 2.48
CA VAL A 202 -8.49 -12.38 2.31
C VAL A 202 -7.91 -12.16 0.91
N SER A 203 -8.74 -12.33 -0.13
CA SER A 203 -8.32 -12.18 -1.52
C SER A 203 -7.82 -10.77 -1.84
N VAL A 204 -8.54 -9.76 -1.38
CA VAL A 204 -8.20 -8.34 -1.60
C VAL A 204 -6.94 -7.95 -0.80
N LEU A 205 -6.87 -8.35 0.47
CA LEU A 205 -5.71 -8.02 1.30
C LEU A 205 -4.43 -8.67 0.77
N ALA A 206 -4.51 -9.90 0.28
CA ALA A 206 -3.37 -10.58 -0.35
C ALA A 206 -2.87 -9.84 -1.59
N GLU A 207 -3.75 -9.32 -2.45
CA GLU A 207 -3.38 -8.49 -3.61
C GLU A 207 -2.69 -7.19 -3.19
N ILE A 208 -3.22 -6.50 -2.17
CA ILE A 208 -2.64 -5.26 -1.66
C ILE A 208 -1.25 -5.51 -1.07
N VAL A 209 -1.09 -6.57 -0.28
CA VAL A 209 0.20 -6.96 0.32
C VAL A 209 1.20 -7.33 -0.76
N GLU A 210 0.79 -8.06 -1.80
CA GLU A 210 1.65 -8.39 -2.94
C GLU A 210 2.12 -7.13 -3.66
N ALA A 211 1.21 -6.20 -3.96
CA ALA A 211 1.55 -4.92 -4.59
C ALA A 211 2.52 -4.09 -3.73
N TYR A 212 2.33 -4.08 -2.41
CA TYR A 212 3.24 -3.42 -1.48
C TYR A 212 4.63 -4.08 -1.48
N GLN A 213 4.70 -5.41 -1.44
CA GLN A 213 5.96 -6.15 -1.47
C GLN A 213 6.74 -5.92 -2.77
N ARG A 214 6.05 -5.83 -3.91
CA ARG A 214 6.69 -5.45 -5.18
C ARG A 214 7.30 -4.06 -5.11
N LYS A 215 6.56 -3.08 -4.58
CA LYS A 215 7.06 -1.72 -4.40
C LYS A 215 8.30 -1.65 -3.51
N VAL A 216 8.33 -2.46 -2.46
CA VAL A 216 9.44 -2.51 -1.49
C VAL A 216 10.68 -3.16 -2.08
N ARG A 217 10.52 -4.30 -2.79
CA ARG A 217 11.63 -5.06 -3.37
C ARG A 217 12.28 -4.36 -4.56
N TYR A 218 11.51 -3.55 -5.28
CA TYR A 218 11.96 -2.80 -6.44
C TYR A 218 11.61 -1.32 -6.28
N PRO A 219 12.29 -0.61 -5.36
CA PRO A 219 12.06 0.81 -5.22
C PRO A 219 12.48 1.48 -6.54
N LEU A 220 11.48 1.98 -7.29
CA LEU A 220 11.76 2.81 -8.45
C LEU A 220 12.55 4.02 -7.96
N SER A 221 13.77 4.20 -8.46
CA SER A 221 14.52 5.43 -8.20
C SER A 221 13.69 6.63 -8.67
N SER A 222 13.83 7.77 -8.04
CA SER A 222 13.14 9.01 -8.46
C SER A 222 13.36 9.32 -9.94
N THR A 223 14.53 8.97 -10.49
CA THR A 223 14.88 9.07 -11.90
C THR A 223 14.09 8.07 -12.77
N ALA A 224 13.87 6.85 -12.30
CA ALA A 224 13.07 5.85 -13.03
C ALA A 224 11.57 6.20 -13.02
N LEU A 225 11.06 6.81 -11.94
CA LEU A 225 9.68 7.34 -11.88
C LEU A 225 9.48 8.50 -12.87
N ALA A 226 10.46 9.39 -13.00
CA ALA A 226 10.42 10.48 -13.98
C ALA A 226 10.46 9.95 -15.43
N LEU A 227 11.33 8.96 -15.69
CA LEU A 227 11.42 8.33 -17.02
C LEU A 227 10.17 7.52 -17.40
N LEU A 228 9.55 6.83 -16.44
CA LEU A 228 8.26 6.15 -16.66
C LEU A 228 7.09 7.12 -16.82
N ALA A 229 7.22 8.35 -16.31
CA ALA A 229 6.25 9.40 -16.52
C ALA A 229 6.18 9.86 -17.99
N ASP A 230 7.30 9.79 -18.71
CA ASP A 230 7.45 10.26 -20.08
C ASP A 230 7.43 9.16 -21.15
N MET A 231 7.40 7.87 -20.77
CA MET A 231 7.41 6.77 -21.75
C MET A 231 6.02 6.53 -22.37
N PRO A 232 5.90 6.50 -23.71
CA PRO A 232 4.70 6.02 -24.35
C PRO A 232 4.56 4.51 -24.16
N ASN A 233 3.37 4.08 -23.77
CA ASN A 233 2.84 2.72 -23.68
C ASN A 233 3.84 1.58 -23.99
N VAL A 234 4.43 0.96 -22.98
CA VAL A 234 5.08 -0.35 -23.15
C VAL A 234 4.01 -1.42 -22.97
N PRO A 235 3.76 -2.30 -23.97
CA PRO A 235 2.83 -3.41 -23.79
C PRO A 235 3.34 -4.39 -22.74
N ASP A 236 2.41 -5.00 -21.99
CA ASP A 236 2.66 -6.08 -21.04
C ASP A 236 3.49 -7.19 -21.70
N THR A 237 4.79 -7.13 -21.54
CA THR A 237 5.66 -8.25 -21.91
C THR A 237 5.81 -9.15 -20.71
N HIS A 238 5.31 -10.36 -20.85
CA HIS A 238 5.51 -11.51 -19.99
C HIS A 238 7.00 -11.72 -19.65
N LEU A 239 7.44 -11.28 -18.49
CA LEU A 239 8.74 -11.58 -17.92
C LEU A 239 8.59 -12.36 -16.61
N PHE A 240 8.00 -13.56 -16.69
CA PHE A 240 8.20 -14.61 -15.69
C PHE A 240 8.07 -15.96 -16.40
N GLN A 241 9.13 -16.35 -17.09
CA GLN A 241 9.37 -17.78 -17.29
C GLN A 241 10.01 -18.30 -16.01
N SER A 242 9.30 -19.18 -15.34
CA SER A 242 9.78 -19.99 -14.23
C SER A 242 10.97 -20.83 -14.73
N SER A 243 12.18 -20.53 -14.26
CA SER A 243 13.27 -21.48 -14.34
C SER A 243 12.97 -22.63 -13.40
N SER A 244 12.54 -23.75 -13.99
CA SER A 244 12.44 -25.04 -13.34
C SER A 244 13.81 -25.45 -12.80
N CYS A 245 13.94 -25.53 -11.49
CA CYS A 245 15.02 -26.29 -10.86
C CYS A 245 14.83 -27.76 -11.21
N THR A 246 15.64 -28.28 -12.14
CA THR A 246 15.82 -29.69 -12.34
C THR A 246 16.76 -30.20 -11.26
N ASN A 247 16.27 -31.09 -10.41
CA ASN A 247 17.07 -31.90 -9.49
C ASN A 247 18.02 -32.83 -10.30
N ALA A 248 19.25 -32.82 -9.94
CA ALA A 248 20.15 -33.95 -10.07
C ALA A 248 20.85 -34.16 -8.73
#